data_dcd97b7296fd77dcdc7076338a3704f6
#
_entry.id   dcd97b7296fd77dcdc7076338a3704f6
#
_cell.length_a   1.000
_cell.length_b   1.000
_cell.length_c   1.000
_cell.angle_alpha   90.00
_cell.angle_beta   90.00
_cell.angle_gamma   90.00
#
_symmetry.space_group_name_H-M   'P 1'
#
loop_
_entity.id
_entity.type
_entity.pdbx_description
1 polymer ?
#
loop_
_entity_poly.entity_id
_entity_poly.type
_entity_poly.pdbx_seq_one_letter_code
_entity_poly.pdbx_strand_id
1 'polypeptide(L)'
;VIDGGAWGTSVYAKVVVSKCVDSMPLYRQERALGRAGYPIARSVLCTLFHRSANILEPVYDRLLELVRSHPYVHADETRLPVAEPNNARQAWIWTLLCENITAYIFSENRSAQTPNHFLGGTQGHLIIDGYSGYNGVVGDGGRIRVGCWSHSRRKFFEALSSAPEARELLDLIVQLYRVEHEAADNEILGSRAHLILRQERSQPLVDQIDAWVDGREGGVVPKSPL
;
A
#
# COMPACT_ATOMS: atom_id res chain seq x y z
N VAL A 1 -8.57 -8.79 -30.37
CA VAL A 1 -7.43 -9.19 -31.22
C VAL A 1 -6.40 -8.07 -31.11
N ILE A 2 -5.14 -8.42 -30.88
CA ILE A 2 -4.05 -7.45 -30.78
C ILE A 2 -3.53 -7.22 -32.19
N ASP A 3 -3.71 -6.01 -32.72
CA ASP A 3 -3.30 -5.69 -34.08
C ASP A 3 -1.80 -5.95 -34.32
N GLY A 4 -1.48 -6.66 -35.39
CA GLY A 4 -0.12 -7.07 -35.72
C GLY A 4 0.50 -8.09 -34.76
N GLY A 5 -0.31 -8.70 -33.88
CA GLY A 5 0.15 -9.71 -32.94
C GLY A 5 0.25 -11.10 -33.59
N ALA A 6 1.46 -11.70 -33.57
CA ALA A 6 1.66 -13.09 -34.01
C ALA A 6 1.10 -14.13 -33.00
N TRP A 7 0.62 -13.69 -31.82
CA TRP A 7 0.18 -14.53 -30.72
C TRP A 7 -1.26 -14.23 -30.33
N GLY A 8 -2.01 -15.26 -29.95
CA GLY A 8 -3.36 -15.11 -29.45
C GLY A 8 -3.40 -14.44 -28.07
N THR A 9 -4.53 -13.82 -27.70
CA THR A 9 -4.73 -13.10 -26.42
C THR A 9 -4.45 -13.98 -25.20
N SER A 10 -4.72 -15.28 -25.28
CA SER A 10 -4.44 -16.24 -24.20
C SER A 10 -2.95 -16.34 -23.85
N VAL A 11 -2.05 -16.17 -24.84
CA VAL A 11 -0.60 -16.20 -24.60
C VAL A 11 -0.18 -14.96 -23.83
N TYR A 12 -0.69 -13.78 -24.20
CA TYR A 12 -0.46 -12.54 -23.44
C TYR A 12 -0.95 -12.68 -22.01
N ALA A 13 -2.18 -13.13 -21.82
CA ALA A 13 -2.75 -13.36 -20.49
C ALA A 13 -1.91 -14.35 -19.66
N LYS A 14 -1.47 -15.46 -20.27
CA LYS A 14 -0.61 -16.46 -19.61
C LYS A 14 0.70 -15.86 -19.14
N VAL A 15 1.35 -15.05 -19.97
CA VAL A 15 2.64 -14.42 -19.60
C VAL A 15 2.47 -13.47 -18.42
N VAL A 16 1.41 -12.64 -18.44
CA VAL A 16 1.13 -11.67 -17.36
C VAL A 16 0.75 -12.38 -16.07
N VAL A 17 -0.22 -13.29 -16.10
CA VAL A 17 -0.67 -14.02 -14.91
C VAL A 17 0.48 -14.81 -14.30
N SER A 18 1.23 -15.56 -15.11
CA SER A 18 2.37 -16.33 -14.59
C SER A 18 3.43 -15.42 -13.95
N LYS A 19 3.68 -14.21 -14.48
CA LYS A 19 4.67 -13.31 -13.92
C LYS A 19 4.17 -12.57 -12.67
N CYS A 20 2.94 -12.06 -12.70
CA CYS A 20 2.43 -11.14 -11.67
C CYS A 20 1.67 -11.87 -10.56
N VAL A 21 0.93 -12.94 -10.87
CA VAL A 21 0.14 -13.70 -9.90
C VAL A 21 0.93 -14.91 -9.39
N ASP A 22 1.50 -15.71 -10.32
CA ASP A 22 2.21 -16.95 -9.96
C ASP A 22 3.69 -16.69 -9.56
N SER A 23 4.15 -15.44 -9.54
CA SER A 23 5.53 -15.05 -9.21
C SER A 23 6.59 -15.78 -10.05
N MET A 24 6.25 -16.15 -11.31
CA MET A 24 7.11 -16.90 -12.21
C MET A 24 7.91 -15.97 -13.15
N PRO A 25 9.23 -15.78 -12.94
CA PRO A 25 10.06 -14.97 -13.83
C PRO A 25 10.05 -15.49 -15.27
N LEU A 26 10.24 -14.59 -16.25
CA LEU A 26 10.17 -14.95 -17.68
C LEU A 26 11.12 -16.09 -18.08
N TYR A 27 12.32 -16.19 -17.47
CA TYR A 27 13.25 -17.29 -17.74
C TYR A 27 12.70 -18.67 -17.29
N ARG A 28 11.88 -18.71 -16.24
CA ARG A 28 11.21 -19.94 -15.80
C ARG A 28 10.04 -20.28 -16.72
N GLN A 29 9.33 -19.26 -17.20
CA GLN A 29 8.27 -19.46 -18.20
C GLN A 29 8.83 -20.02 -19.50
N GLU A 30 9.95 -19.46 -20.00
CA GLU A 30 10.67 -19.98 -21.19
C GLU A 30 10.98 -21.48 -21.05
N ARG A 31 11.58 -21.87 -19.90
CA ARG A 31 11.90 -23.27 -19.62
C ARG A 31 10.66 -24.17 -19.52
N ALA A 32 9.59 -23.67 -18.88
CA ALA A 32 8.35 -24.42 -18.75
C ALA A 32 7.68 -24.64 -20.10
N LEU A 33 7.59 -23.60 -20.93
CA LEU A 33 7.05 -23.69 -22.29
C LEU A 33 7.88 -24.60 -23.18
N GLY A 34 9.20 -24.52 -23.08
CA GLY A 34 10.10 -25.43 -23.83
C GLY A 34 9.85 -26.91 -23.50
N ARG A 35 9.68 -27.26 -22.22
CA ARG A 35 9.34 -28.64 -21.81
C ARG A 35 7.96 -29.09 -22.28
N ALA A 36 7.03 -28.14 -22.46
CA ALA A 36 5.70 -28.39 -22.97
C ALA A 36 5.65 -28.49 -24.52
N GLY A 37 6.80 -28.39 -25.20
CA GLY A 37 6.89 -28.44 -26.66
C GLY A 37 6.69 -27.09 -27.36
N TYR A 38 6.62 -25.99 -26.63
CA TYR A 38 6.43 -24.63 -27.17
C TYR A 38 7.65 -23.74 -26.87
N PRO A 39 8.76 -23.86 -27.60
CA PRO A 39 9.96 -23.09 -27.36
C PRO A 39 9.73 -21.61 -27.75
N ILE A 40 9.45 -20.76 -26.76
CA ILE A 40 9.33 -19.30 -26.91
C ILE A 40 10.52 -18.65 -26.22
N ALA A 41 11.32 -17.90 -26.97
CA ALA A 41 12.48 -17.22 -26.43
C ALA A 41 12.08 -16.16 -25.35
N ARG A 42 12.91 -16.00 -24.32
CA ARG A 42 12.70 -15.03 -23.25
C ARG A 42 12.51 -13.59 -23.75
N SER A 43 13.21 -13.19 -24.81
CA SER A 43 13.05 -11.88 -25.46
C SER A 43 11.63 -11.67 -25.99
N VAL A 44 11.04 -12.71 -26.59
CA VAL A 44 9.65 -12.69 -27.07
C VAL A 44 8.69 -12.56 -25.89
N LEU A 45 8.87 -13.34 -24.81
CA LEU A 45 8.06 -13.23 -23.60
C LEU A 45 8.15 -11.82 -22.98
N CYS A 46 9.34 -11.22 -22.99
CA CYS A 46 9.54 -9.84 -22.54
C CYS A 46 8.74 -8.85 -23.39
N THR A 47 8.79 -8.99 -24.71
CA THR A 47 8.01 -8.14 -25.64
C THR A 47 6.50 -8.31 -25.41
N LEU A 48 6.03 -9.55 -25.22
CA LEU A 48 4.61 -9.81 -24.91
C LEU A 48 4.19 -9.16 -23.59
N PHE A 49 5.04 -9.24 -22.58
CA PHE A 49 4.77 -8.61 -21.29
C PHE A 49 4.65 -7.08 -21.40
N HIS A 50 5.60 -6.41 -22.09
CA HIS A 50 5.54 -4.96 -22.31
C HIS A 50 4.32 -4.54 -23.15
N ARG A 51 3.99 -5.29 -24.21
CA ARG A 51 2.78 -5.02 -24.98
C ARG A 51 1.51 -5.18 -24.15
N SER A 52 1.48 -6.15 -23.23
CA SER A 52 0.36 -6.32 -22.30
C SER A 52 0.20 -5.10 -21.39
N ALA A 53 1.31 -4.54 -20.90
CA ALA A 53 1.28 -3.33 -20.08
C ALA A 53 0.63 -2.15 -20.84
N ASN A 54 1.04 -1.91 -22.09
CA ASN A 54 0.45 -0.85 -22.92
C ASN A 54 -1.05 -1.06 -23.19
N ILE A 55 -1.48 -2.33 -23.39
CA ILE A 55 -2.90 -2.65 -23.59
C ILE A 55 -3.72 -2.40 -22.32
N LEU A 56 -3.12 -2.62 -21.15
CA LEU A 56 -3.79 -2.46 -19.86
C LEU A 56 -3.69 -1.03 -19.31
N GLU A 57 -2.92 -0.14 -19.95
CA GLU A 57 -2.73 1.25 -19.52
C GLU A 57 -4.07 2.00 -19.31
N PRO A 58 -5.08 1.93 -20.20
CA PRO A 58 -6.37 2.61 -19.96
C PRO A 58 -7.13 2.07 -18.74
N VAL A 59 -6.95 0.77 -18.42
CA VAL A 59 -7.53 0.17 -17.21
C VAL A 59 -6.81 0.71 -15.97
N TYR A 60 -5.48 0.80 -16.02
CA TYR A 60 -4.68 1.36 -14.94
C TYR A 60 -5.04 2.84 -14.67
N ASP A 61 -5.15 3.66 -15.72
CA ASP A 61 -5.56 5.05 -15.61
C ASP A 61 -6.92 5.18 -14.94
N ARG A 62 -7.87 4.33 -15.33
CA ARG A 62 -9.19 4.31 -14.72
C ARG A 62 -9.16 3.91 -13.23
N LEU A 63 -8.32 2.95 -12.86
CA LEU A 63 -8.13 2.58 -11.44
C LEU A 63 -7.55 3.74 -10.64
N LEU A 64 -6.56 4.47 -11.18
CA LEU A 64 -6.01 5.67 -10.54
C LEU A 64 -7.07 6.77 -10.35
N GLU A 65 -7.91 7.02 -11.34
CA GLU A 65 -9.01 7.99 -11.23
C GLU A 65 -9.97 7.60 -10.10
N LEU A 66 -10.35 6.32 -10.02
CA LEU A 66 -11.24 5.81 -8.96
C LEU A 66 -10.61 5.98 -7.58
N VAL A 67 -9.33 5.65 -7.42
CA VAL A 67 -8.61 5.86 -6.16
C VAL A 67 -8.55 7.35 -5.82
N ARG A 68 -8.24 8.22 -6.78
CA ARG A 68 -8.15 9.68 -6.59
C ARG A 68 -9.46 10.31 -6.16
N SER A 69 -10.58 9.80 -6.66
CA SER A 69 -11.93 10.31 -6.32
C SER A 69 -12.50 9.72 -5.03
N HIS A 70 -11.83 8.70 -4.46
CA HIS A 70 -12.35 8.00 -3.29
C HIS A 70 -12.25 8.86 -2.01
N PRO A 71 -13.28 8.87 -1.14
CA PRO A 71 -13.31 9.68 0.07
C PRO A 71 -12.23 9.31 1.09
N TYR A 72 -11.71 8.08 1.05
CA TYR A 72 -10.55 7.66 1.85
C TYR A 72 -9.58 6.82 1.04
N VAL A 73 -8.30 7.07 1.21
CA VAL A 73 -7.21 6.36 0.54
C VAL A 73 -6.14 6.01 1.57
N HIS A 74 -5.68 4.77 1.55
CA HIS A 74 -4.45 4.38 2.21
C HIS A 74 -3.29 4.56 1.24
N ALA A 75 -2.19 5.10 1.72
CA ALA A 75 -0.96 5.21 0.93
C ALA A 75 0.25 4.77 1.75
N ASP A 76 1.15 4.06 1.10
CA ASP A 76 2.43 3.61 1.67
C ASP A 76 3.45 3.44 0.54
N GLU A 77 4.74 3.50 0.85
CA GLU A 77 5.78 3.29 -0.15
C GLU A 77 6.83 2.28 0.32
N THR A 78 7.22 1.43 -0.61
CA THR A 78 8.19 0.36 -0.39
C THR A 78 9.40 0.50 -1.32
N ARG A 79 10.58 0.20 -0.80
CA ARG A 79 11.82 0.14 -1.58
C ARG A 79 11.75 -0.96 -2.63
N LEU A 80 12.18 -0.63 -3.85
CA LEU A 80 12.29 -1.56 -4.96
C LEU A 80 13.73 -1.53 -5.50
N PRO A 81 14.55 -2.57 -5.28
CA PRO A 81 15.85 -2.65 -5.92
C PRO A 81 15.67 -2.96 -7.42
N VAL A 82 16.17 -2.08 -8.28
CA VAL A 82 16.18 -2.26 -9.73
C VAL A 82 17.58 -2.70 -10.14
N ALA A 83 17.66 -3.88 -10.77
CA ALA A 83 18.93 -4.42 -11.24
C ALA A 83 19.48 -3.60 -12.41
N GLU A 84 20.74 -3.18 -12.31
CA GLU A 84 21.53 -2.55 -13.36
C GLU A 84 22.79 -3.40 -13.63
N PRO A 85 23.48 -3.23 -14.78
CA PRO A 85 24.57 -4.11 -15.17
C PRO A 85 25.68 -4.30 -14.13
N ASN A 86 25.99 -3.28 -13.34
CA ASN A 86 27.09 -3.28 -12.37
C ASN A 86 26.66 -3.04 -10.92
N ASN A 87 25.38 -2.72 -10.68
CA ASN A 87 24.86 -2.40 -9.35
C ASN A 87 23.34 -2.56 -9.32
N ALA A 88 22.75 -2.46 -8.13
CA ALA A 88 21.33 -2.32 -7.96
C ALA A 88 21.00 -0.88 -7.58
N ARG A 89 20.15 -0.22 -8.37
CA ARG A 89 19.63 1.11 -8.06
C ARG A 89 18.41 0.98 -7.16
N GLN A 90 18.35 1.81 -6.14
CA GLN A 90 17.17 1.90 -5.27
C GLN A 90 16.08 2.74 -5.95
N ALA A 91 14.94 2.13 -6.22
CA ALA A 91 13.70 2.78 -6.63
C ALA A 91 12.60 2.53 -5.58
N TRP A 92 11.38 2.99 -5.86
CA TRP A 92 10.25 2.93 -4.93
C TRP A 92 8.97 2.52 -5.66
N ILE A 93 8.14 1.76 -4.97
CA ILE A 93 6.75 1.50 -5.34
C ILE A 93 5.87 2.17 -4.29
N TRP A 94 5.01 3.06 -4.76
CA TRP A 94 3.94 3.66 -3.96
C TRP A 94 2.68 2.85 -4.18
N THR A 95 2.04 2.47 -3.09
CA THR A 95 0.80 1.72 -3.10
C THR A 95 -0.33 2.63 -2.65
N LEU A 96 -1.36 2.75 -3.47
CA LEU A 96 -2.60 3.43 -3.13
C LEU A 96 -3.70 2.39 -3.03
N LEU A 97 -4.43 2.38 -1.92
CA LEU A 97 -5.49 1.41 -1.65
C LEU A 97 -6.78 2.11 -1.22
N CYS A 98 -7.89 1.77 -1.84
CA CYS A 98 -9.24 2.12 -1.36
C CYS A 98 -10.20 0.97 -1.66
N GLU A 99 -11.02 0.59 -0.69
CA GLU A 99 -11.93 -0.56 -0.80
C GLU A 99 -11.24 -1.80 -1.42
N ASN A 100 -11.64 -2.16 -2.64
CA ASN A 100 -11.14 -3.31 -3.38
C ASN A 100 -10.17 -2.92 -4.51
N ILE A 101 -9.73 -1.65 -4.56
CA ILE A 101 -8.84 -1.15 -5.61
C ILE A 101 -7.46 -0.91 -5.02
N THR A 102 -6.45 -1.53 -5.63
CA THR A 102 -5.04 -1.26 -5.34
C THR A 102 -4.36 -0.76 -6.60
N ALA A 103 -3.72 0.40 -6.52
CA ALA A 103 -2.89 0.94 -7.59
C ALA A 103 -1.44 1.06 -7.13
N TYR A 104 -0.51 0.70 -8.02
CA TYR A 104 0.93 0.76 -7.77
C TYR A 104 1.57 1.80 -8.68
N ILE A 105 2.41 2.64 -8.11
CA ILE A 105 3.09 3.71 -8.83
C ILE A 105 4.59 3.54 -8.63
N PHE A 106 5.33 3.41 -9.73
CA PHE A 106 6.78 3.37 -9.71
C PHE A 106 7.35 4.78 -9.63
N SER A 107 8.40 4.98 -8.82
CA SER A 107 9.23 6.18 -8.85
C SER A 107 10.70 5.87 -8.62
N GLU A 108 11.57 6.70 -9.17
CA GLU A 108 13.01 6.54 -9.04
C GLU A 108 13.54 6.97 -7.67
N ASN A 109 12.77 7.77 -6.95
CA ASN A 109 13.15 8.29 -5.64
C ASN A 109 11.93 8.41 -4.71
N ARG A 110 12.20 8.61 -3.41
CA ARG A 110 11.19 8.85 -2.37
C ARG A 110 10.97 10.36 -2.19
N SER A 111 10.56 11.06 -3.23
CA SER A 111 10.31 12.51 -3.12
C SER A 111 8.83 12.85 -2.95
N ALA A 112 8.56 14.01 -2.34
CA ALA A 112 7.21 14.55 -2.19
C ALA A 112 6.52 14.85 -3.54
N GLN A 113 7.28 14.95 -4.64
CA GLN A 113 6.73 15.15 -5.97
C GLN A 113 5.81 14.00 -6.39
N THR A 114 6.15 12.76 -6.01
CA THR A 114 5.35 11.58 -6.37
C THR A 114 3.94 11.64 -5.77
N PRO A 115 3.73 11.70 -4.45
CA PRO A 115 2.37 11.81 -3.91
C PRO A 115 1.65 13.09 -4.37
N ASN A 116 2.34 14.21 -4.53
CA ASN A 116 1.73 15.44 -5.05
C ASN A 116 1.22 15.27 -6.48
N HIS A 117 1.93 14.55 -7.33
CA HIS A 117 1.50 14.27 -8.70
C HIS A 117 0.21 13.43 -8.73
N PHE A 118 0.12 12.41 -7.88
CA PHE A 118 -1.00 11.47 -7.92
C PHE A 118 -2.20 11.91 -7.08
N LEU A 119 -1.99 12.55 -5.94
CA LEU A 119 -3.05 12.89 -4.99
C LEU A 119 -3.26 14.40 -4.83
N GLY A 120 -2.39 15.23 -5.40
CA GLY A 120 -2.53 16.69 -5.37
C GLY A 120 -3.86 17.15 -5.96
N GLY A 121 -4.52 18.14 -5.32
CA GLY A 121 -5.82 18.65 -5.71
C GLY A 121 -7.00 17.71 -5.45
N THR A 122 -6.78 16.56 -4.80
CA THR A 122 -7.87 15.64 -4.38
C THR A 122 -8.28 15.91 -2.93
N GLN A 123 -9.49 15.51 -2.56
CA GLN A 123 -10.06 15.70 -1.23
C GLN A 123 -10.42 14.36 -0.57
N GLY A 124 -10.75 14.39 0.72
CA GLY A 124 -11.07 13.22 1.52
C GLY A 124 -9.98 12.90 2.54
N HIS A 125 -9.99 11.68 3.07
CA HIS A 125 -9.03 11.25 4.09
C HIS A 125 -7.86 10.50 3.45
N LEU A 126 -6.65 10.72 3.97
CA LEU A 126 -5.44 10.01 3.55
C LEU A 126 -4.83 9.31 4.76
N ILE A 127 -4.92 7.98 4.77
CA ILE A 127 -4.41 7.12 5.83
C ILE A 127 -2.96 6.77 5.51
N ILE A 128 -2.02 7.35 6.26
CA ILE A 128 -0.57 7.29 6.00
C ILE A 128 0.21 7.19 7.30
N ASP A 129 1.50 6.95 7.16
CA ASP A 129 2.46 7.11 8.26
C ASP A 129 2.84 8.60 8.49
N GLY A 130 3.85 8.83 9.33
CA GLY A 130 4.39 10.16 9.63
C GLY A 130 5.29 10.76 8.55
N TYR A 131 5.43 10.16 7.37
CA TYR A 131 6.35 10.64 6.36
C TYR A 131 5.97 12.03 5.82
N SER A 132 6.92 12.95 5.87
CA SER A 132 6.73 14.36 5.48
C SER A 132 6.48 14.57 3.97
N GLY A 133 6.80 13.58 3.14
CA GLY A 133 6.57 13.63 1.69
C GLY A 133 5.10 13.80 1.30
N TYR A 134 4.17 13.45 2.21
CA TYR A 134 2.73 13.66 2.00
C TYR A 134 2.22 15.06 2.40
N ASN A 135 3.07 15.92 2.98
CA ASN A 135 2.63 17.23 3.50
C ASN A 135 2.03 18.13 2.40
N GLY A 136 2.46 18.00 1.15
CA GLY A 136 1.89 18.76 0.04
C GLY A 136 0.51 18.28 -0.46
N VAL A 137 0.07 17.11 0.01
CA VAL A 137 -1.23 16.52 -0.35
C VAL A 137 -2.27 16.78 0.73
N VAL A 138 -1.82 16.99 1.98
CA VAL A 138 -2.67 17.17 3.16
C VAL A 138 -2.68 18.63 3.61
N GLY A 139 -3.78 19.06 4.21
CA GLY A 139 -3.93 20.42 4.72
C GLY A 139 -5.09 21.17 4.07
N ASP A 140 -5.09 22.50 4.16
CA ASP A 140 -6.18 23.36 3.70
C ASP A 140 -6.48 23.16 2.19
N GLY A 141 -7.68 22.70 1.89
CA GLY A 141 -8.13 22.43 0.53
C GLY A 141 -7.63 21.10 -0.08
N GLY A 142 -6.81 20.33 0.67
CA GLY A 142 -6.34 19.01 0.29
C GLY A 142 -7.02 17.87 1.08
N ARG A 143 -6.33 16.75 1.20
CA ARG A 143 -6.79 15.61 1.99
C ARG A 143 -6.53 15.83 3.49
N ILE A 144 -7.39 15.23 4.32
CA ILE A 144 -7.22 15.21 5.77
C ILE A 144 -6.29 14.05 6.12
N ARG A 145 -5.18 14.33 6.81
CA ARG A 145 -4.26 13.30 7.29
C ARG A 145 -4.92 12.44 8.36
N VAL A 146 -4.82 11.13 8.21
CA VAL A 146 -5.23 10.14 9.22
C VAL A 146 -4.02 9.25 9.51
N GLY A 147 -3.73 9.01 10.78
CA GLY A 147 -2.66 8.11 11.21
C GLY A 147 -3.00 6.65 10.94
N CYS A 148 -1.99 5.85 10.67
CA CYS A 148 -2.15 4.41 10.47
C CYS A 148 -1.75 3.65 11.75
N TRP A 149 -2.70 2.95 12.36
CA TRP A 149 -2.46 2.15 13.57
C TRP A 149 -1.39 1.06 13.39
N SER A 150 -1.26 0.47 12.19
CA SER A 150 -0.22 -0.51 11.90
C SER A 150 1.18 0.09 11.99
N HIS A 151 1.37 1.32 11.49
CA HIS A 151 2.64 2.04 11.57
C HIS A 151 2.94 2.46 13.01
N SER A 152 1.97 3.02 13.72
CA SER A 152 2.12 3.37 15.15
C SER A 152 2.48 2.14 15.97
N ARG A 153 1.73 1.02 15.80
CA ARG A 153 2.02 -0.24 16.49
C ARG A 153 3.44 -0.74 16.23
N ARG A 154 3.91 -0.66 14.98
CA ARG A 154 5.28 -1.08 14.64
C ARG A 154 6.32 -0.23 15.38
N LYS A 155 6.12 1.08 15.43
CA LYS A 155 7.03 1.99 16.14
C LYS A 155 7.10 1.71 17.63
N PHE A 156 5.97 1.53 18.28
CA PHE A 156 5.95 1.16 19.71
C PHE A 156 6.54 -0.23 19.96
N PHE A 157 6.35 -1.18 19.04
CA PHE A 157 6.97 -2.50 19.16
C PHE A 157 8.51 -2.42 19.03
N GLU A 158 9.02 -1.63 18.09
CA GLU A 158 10.46 -1.39 17.92
C GLU A 158 11.05 -0.68 19.16
N ALA A 159 10.29 0.18 19.82
CA ALA A 159 10.71 0.91 21.01
C ALA A 159 10.77 0.05 22.29
N LEU A 160 10.12 -1.12 22.35
CA LEU A 160 9.99 -1.94 23.58
C LEU A 160 11.33 -2.24 24.28
N SER A 161 12.41 -2.41 23.52
CA SER A 161 13.73 -2.72 24.08
C SER A 161 14.36 -1.58 24.88
N SER A 162 13.99 -0.33 24.57
CA SER A 162 14.50 0.88 25.19
C SER A 162 13.48 1.62 26.04
N ALA A 163 12.20 1.36 25.82
CA ALA A 163 11.05 1.96 26.49
C ALA A 163 9.98 0.89 26.78
N PRO A 164 10.17 0.08 27.85
CA PRO A 164 9.25 -1.03 28.17
C PRO A 164 7.80 -0.58 28.41
N GLU A 165 7.57 0.66 28.79
CA GLU A 165 6.26 1.29 28.97
C GLU A 165 5.43 1.35 27.69
N ALA A 166 6.05 1.29 26.51
CA ALA A 166 5.35 1.16 25.23
C ALA A 166 4.44 -0.09 25.15
N ARG A 167 4.62 -1.06 26.06
CA ARG A 167 3.75 -2.22 26.20
C ARG A 167 2.30 -1.84 26.47
N GLU A 168 2.08 -0.85 27.31
CA GLU A 168 0.73 -0.35 27.64
C GLU A 168 -0.03 0.08 26.39
N LEU A 169 0.63 0.85 25.50
CA LEU A 169 0.04 1.28 24.21
C LEU A 169 -0.21 0.11 23.27
N LEU A 170 0.72 -0.82 23.20
CA LEU A 170 0.55 -2.01 22.36
C LEU A 170 -0.67 -2.83 22.79
N ASP A 171 -0.91 -2.96 24.09
CA ASP A 171 -2.05 -3.69 24.63
C ASP A 171 -3.38 -2.97 24.31
N LEU A 172 -3.41 -1.61 24.35
CA LEU A 172 -4.57 -0.82 23.92
C LEU A 172 -4.82 -0.98 22.41
N ILE A 173 -3.78 -0.92 21.59
CA ILE A 173 -3.90 -1.11 20.13
C ILE A 173 -4.39 -2.52 19.79
N VAL A 174 -3.95 -3.54 20.52
CA VAL A 174 -4.47 -4.92 20.37
C VAL A 174 -5.98 -4.97 20.66
N GLN A 175 -6.45 -4.23 21.66
CA GLN A 175 -7.89 -4.17 21.96
C GLN A 175 -8.68 -3.47 20.83
N LEU A 176 -8.14 -2.41 20.21
CA LEU A 176 -8.75 -1.80 19.03
C LEU A 176 -8.93 -2.82 17.90
N TYR A 177 -7.88 -3.61 17.59
CA TYR A 177 -7.99 -4.66 16.56
C TYR A 177 -8.99 -5.78 16.94
N ARG A 178 -9.17 -6.09 18.22
CA ARG A 178 -10.18 -7.06 18.67
C ARG A 178 -11.60 -6.58 18.38
N VAL A 179 -11.88 -5.27 18.51
CA VAL A 179 -13.18 -4.70 18.12
C VAL A 179 -13.45 -4.86 16.62
N GLU A 180 -12.42 -4.65 15.79
CA GLU A 180 -12.53 -4.87 14.35
C GLU A 180 -12.76 -6.35 13.96
N HIS A 181 -12.06 -7.28 14.64
CA HIS A 181 -12.26 -8.71 14.43
C HIS A 181 -13.68 -9.13 14.83
N GLU A 182 -14.19 -8.63 15.97
CA GLU A 182 -15.56 -8.91 16.40
C GLU A 182 -16.58 -8.39 15.36
N ALA A 183 -16.35 -7.23 14.78
CA ALA A 183 -17.18 -6.71 13.69
C ALA A 183 -17.12 -7.58 12.43
N ALA A 184 -15.95 -8.13 12.12
CA ALA A 184 -15.77 -9.06 11.01
C ALA A 184 -16.48 -10.38 11.25
N ASP A 185 -16.29 -10.98 12.44
CA ASP A 185 -16.90 -12.26 12.83
C ASP A 185 -18.43 -12.19 12.86
N ASN A 186 -18.99 -11.03 13.19
CA ASN A 186 -20.42 -10.76 13.17
C ASN A 186 -20.94 -10.25 11.80
N GLU A 187 -20.10 -10.18 10.76
CA GLU A 187 -20.45 -9.73 9.41
C GLU A 187 -21.04 -8.31 9.36
N ILE A 188 -20.66 -7.44 10.31
CA ILE A 188 -21.17 -6.06 10.39
C ILE A 188 -20.19 -4.98 9.89
N LEU A 189 -19.06 -5.36 9.31
CA LEU A 189 -18.06 -4.41 8.80
C LEU A 189 -18.67 -3.35 7.89
N GLY A 190 -18.32 -2.07 8.12
CA GLY A 190 -18.81 -0.94 7.33
C GLY A 190 -20.27 -0.55 7.57
N SER A 191 -21.01 -1.28 8.39
CA SER A 191 -22.42 -1.01 8.72
C SER A 191 -22.58 0.04 9.83
N ARG A 192 -23.84 0.48 10.05
CA ARG A 192 -24.18 1.33 11.20
C ARG A 192 -23.90 0.63 12.55
N ALA A 193 -24.12 -0.69 12.61
CA ALA A 193 -23.82 -1.48 13.81
C ALA A 193 -22.32 -1.47 14.13
N HIS A 194 -21.46 -1.55 13.11
CA HIS A 194 -20.01 -1.41 13.26
C HIS A 194 -19.62 -0.03 13.79
N LEU A 195 -20.25 1.04 13.27
CA LEU A 195 -20.00 2.39 13.78
C LEU A 195 -20.37 2.51 15.27
N ILE A 196 -21.52 1.98 15.68
CA ILE A 196 -21.94 1.98 17.09
C ILE A 196 -20.92 1.20 17.95
N LEU A 197 -20.52 0.02 17.51
CA LEU A 197 -19.53 -0.81 18.21
C LEU A 197 -18.20 -0.04 18.40
N ARG A 198 -17.74 0.69 17.38
CA ARG A 198 -16.55 1.55 17.48
C ARG A 198 -16.74 2.70 18.46
N GLN A 199 -17.89 3.35 18.45
CA GLN A 199 -18.20 4.45 19.38
C GLN A 199 -18.23 3.98 20.82
N GLU A 200 -18.79 2.80 21.09
CA GLU A 200 -18.90 2.27 22.44
C GLU A 200 -17.61 1.66 22.97
N ARG A 201 -16.79 1.04 22.10
CA ARG A 201 -15.64 0.25 22.54
C ARG A 201 -14.29 0.74 22.05
N SER A 202 -14.19 1.26 20.81
CA SER A 202 -12.93 1.78 20.30
C SER A 202 -12.65 3.19 20.78
N GLN A 203 -13.67 4.06 20.84
CA GLN A 203 -13.46 5.46 21.27
C GLN A 203 -12.85 5.56 22.68
N PRO A 204 -13.32 4.83 23.70
CA PRO A 204 -12.68 4.86 25.04
C PRO A 204 -11.23 4.39 25.03
N LEU A 205 -10.86 3.47 24.13
CA LEU A 205 -9.47 3.03 23.99
C LEU A 205 -8.59 4.10 23.33
N VAL A 206 -9.13 4.81 22.32
CA VAL A 206 -8.44 5.95 21.71
C VAL A 206 -8.22 7.05 22.73
N ASP A 207 -9.24 7.39 23.53
CA ASP A 207 -9.13 8.40 24.59
C ASP A 207 -8.05 8.02 25.63
N GLN A 208 -7.90 6.73 25.96
CA GLN A 208 -6.83 6.24 26.83
C GLN A 208 -5.45 6.37 26.18
N ILE A 209 -5.34 6.09 24.87
CA ILE A 209 -4.09 6.25 24.12
C ILE A 209 -3.69 7.72 24.10
N ASP A 210 -4.62 8.62 23.79
CA ASP A 210 -4.37 10.06 23.77
C ASP A 210 -3.92 10.56 25.16
N ALA A 211 -4.61 10.17 26.23
CA ALA A 211 -4.23 10.51 27.60
C ALA A 211 -2.84 9.96 27.98
N TRP A 212 -2.48 8.78 27.49
CA TRP A 212 -1.17 8.19 27.71
C TRP A 212 -0.06 8.97 27.00
N VAL A 213 -0.31 9.41 25.75
CA VAL A 213 0.62 10.24 24.96
C VAL A 213 0.79 11.62 25.60
N ASP A 214 -0.33 12.30 25.89
CA ASP A 214 -0.34 13.65 26.50
C ASP A 214 0.42 13.67 27.83
N GLY A 215 0.26 12.64 28.64
CA GLY A 215 0.96 12.51 29.92
C GLY A 215 2.49 12.37 29.78
N ARG A 216 3.00 12.15 28.59
CA ARG A 216 4.44 11.93 28.32
C ARG A 216 5.07 12.96 27.39
N GLU A 217 4.31 13.83 26.72
CA GLU A 217 4.84 14.83 25.78
C GLU A 217 5.95 15.71 26.38
N GLY A 218 5.88 16.02 27.67
CA GLY A 218 6.92 16.84 28.36
C GLY A 218 8.16 16.06 28.83
N GLY A 219 8.16 14.72 28.75
CA GLY A 219 9.22 13.86 29.29
C GLY A 219 10.03 13.11 28.23
N VAL A 220 9.57 13.11 27.00
CA VAL A 220 10.24 12.40 25.90
C VAL A 220 11.38 13.23 25.32
N VAL A 221 12.61 12.73 25.43
CA VAL A 221 13.80 13.40 24.87
C VAL A 221 13.74 13.39 23.34
N PRO A 222 14.09 14.51 22.64
CA PRO A 222 14.19 14.52 21.19
C PRO A 222 15.03 13.34 20.67
N LYS A 223 14.51 12.60 19.69
CA LYS A 223 15.05 11.34 19.15
C LYS A 223 14.91 10.11 20.07
N SER A 224 14.08 10.16 21.10
CA SER A 224 13.64 8.96 21.81
C SER A 224 12.99 7.98 20.84
N PRO A 225 13.08 6.66 21.06
CA PRO A 225 12.29 5.67 20.31
C PRO A 225 10.77 5.76 20.56
N LEU A 226 10.34 6.40 21.66
CA LEU A 226 8.95 6.73 21.96
C LEU A 226 8.50 7.96 21.22
#